data_0abe3156301b5a41f043b90cd6c73055
#
_entry.id   0abe3156301b5a41f043b90cd6c73055
#
_cell.length_a   1.000
_cell.length_b   1.000
_cell.length_c   1.000
_cell.angle_alpha   90.00
_cell.angle_beta   90.00
_cell.angle_gamma   90.00
#
_symmetry.space_group_name_H-M   'P 1'
#
loop_
_entity.id
_entity.type
_entity.pdbx_description
1 polymer ?
#
loop_
_entity_poly.entity_id
_entity_poly.type
_entity_poly.pdbx_seq_one_letter_code
_entity_poly.pdbx_strand_id
1 'polypeptide(L)'
;MIEITNLNKIYKIRKRVSEGKFSVLKNFFSTQYNDINAVSDLSLYIKKGEIVGYIGTNGAGKSTTIKMMTGILNPTSGSIRVNGMDPFKDRSKYVKDIGVIFGQKSQLFWDIPVIESLKLLKKIYDVPQKDFDERLQYFSDALKLDEILNQSVRQLSLGQKMRAEFAAAFLHNPKVVFLDEPTIGLDVNIKYQIRKFVKKMNMKFDTTIILTTHDLQDIEYLCHRVVIINKGTKMFDGPLRDVYGLFDSKKTVIVTHDERKPIKLGNEFFNLVNIEQTNGNSTSKLTFLNREVETAKLINSLLENNEINDLTVKNSTIEEIIRSIYVR
;
A
#
# COMPACT_ATOMS: atom_id res chain seq x y z
N MET A 1 -5.27 -18.47 1.91
CA MET A 1 -5.86 -18.35 0.57
C MET A 1 -7.07 -17.43 0.65
N ILE A 2 -7.14 -16.42 -0.23
CA ILE A 2 -8.26 -15.48 -0.29
C ILE A 2 -8.90 -15.59 -1.67
N GLU A 3 -10.21 -15.73 -1.70
CA GLU A 3 -11.02 -15.81 -2.93
C GLU A 3 -12.08 -14.73 -2.88
N ILE A 4 -12.12 -13.89 -3.90
CA ILE A 4 -13.11 -12.85 -4.10
C ILE A 4 -13.74 -13.08 -5.47
N THR A 5 -15.07 -13.13 -5.55
CA THR A 5 -15.79 -13.38 -6.79
C THR A 5 -16.88 -12.34 -7.00
N ASN A 6 -16.77 -11.58 -8.10
CA ASN A 6 -17.74 -10.57 -8.55
C ASN A 6 -18.21 -9.64 -7.44
N LEU A 7 -17.26 -9.17 -6.60
CA LEU A 7 -17.53 -8.38 -5.42
C LEU A 7 -17.96 -6.97 -5.79
N ASN A 8 -19.07 -6.54 -5.22
CA ASN A 8 -19.59 -5.20 -5.41
C ASN A 8 -19.90 -4.53 -4.08
N LYS A 9 -19.63 -3.22 -3.99
CA LYS A 9 -20.06 -2.37 -2.88
C LYS A 9 -20.60 -1.05 -3.38
N ILE A 10 -21.87 -0.82 -3.12
CA ILE A 10 -22.59 0.40 -3.45
C ILE A 10 -22.98 1.09 -2.14
N TYR A 11 -22.62 2.35 -1.99
CA TYR A 11 -23.10 3.21 -0.90
C TYR A 11 -24.24 4.08 -1.40
N LYS A 12 -25.37 4.08 -0.68
CA LYS A 12 -26.48 4.96 -0.92
C LYS A 12 -26.33 6.24 -0.08
N ILE A 13 -25.99 7.34 -0.70
CA ILE A 13 -25.85 8.64 -0.03
C ILE A 13 -27.07 9.48 -0.32
N ARG A 14 -27.70 10.01 0.73
CA ARG A 14 -28.88 10.85 0.61
C ARG A 14 -28.54 12.14 -0.15
N LYS A 15 -29.27 12.43 -1.20
CA LYS A 15 -29.08 13.65 -1.99
C LYS A 15 -29.64 14.85 -1.22
N ARG A 16 -28.81 15.87 -0.99
CA ARG A 16 -29.32 17.16 -0.52
C ARG A 16 -30.03 17.86 -1.67
N VAL A 17 -31.34 18.12 -1.53
CA VAL A 17 -32.22 18.54 -2.65
C VAL A 17 -32.30 20.05 -2.82
N SER A 18 -31.89 20.86 -1.83
CA SER A 18 -32.01 22.34 -1.96
C SER A 18 -31.09 23.11 -1.01
N GLU A 19 -30.63 24.26 -1.45
CA GLU A 19 -30.06 25.33 -0.63
C GLU A 19 -31.19 26.38 -0.42
N GLY A 20 -31.49 26.77 0.83
CA GLY A 20 -32.49 27.79 1.16
C GLY A 20 -33.09 27.63 2.57
N LYS A 21 -33.80 28.66 3.05
CA LYS A 21 -34.35 28.75 4.43
C LYS A 21 -35.24 27.56 4.86
N PHE A 22 -35.82 26.80 3.93
CA PHE A 22 -36.65 25.61 4.18
C PHE A 22 -35.94 24.30 3.76
N SER A 23 -34.65 24.35 3.44
CA SER A 23 -33.89 23.20 2.95
C SER A 23 -33.80 22.06 3.98
N VAL A 24 -33.74 22.39 5.27
CA VAL A 24 -33.62 21.39 6.37
C VAL A 24 -34.86 20.49 6.40
N LEU A 25 -36.06 21.06 6.35
CA LEU A 25 -37.33 20.30 6.35
C LEU A 25 -37.48 19.48 5.04
N LYS A 26 -37.19 20.05 3.87
CA LYS A 26 -37.25 19.35 2.59
C LYS A 26 -36.21 18.20 2.52
N ASN A 27 -35.01 18.42 3.04
CA ASN A 27 -33.99 17.41 3.09
C ASN A 27 -34.31 16.26 4.07
N PHE A 28 -35.11 16.55 5.12
CA PHE A 28 -35.54 15.52 6.07
C PHE A 28 -36.51 14.51 5.43
N PHE A 29 -37.34 14.94 4.51
CA PHE A 29 -38.35 14.13 3.79
C PHE A 29 -37.87 13.66 2.40
N SER A 30 -36.69 14.08 1.94
CA SER A 30 -36.15 13.64 0.65
C SER A 30 -35.78 12.16 0.69
N THR A 31 -36.34 11.37 -0.21
CA THR A 31 -36.03 9.95 -0.43
C THR A 31 -35.04 9.69 -1.59
N GLN A 32 -34.49 10.79 -2.15
CA GLN A 32 -33.54 10.62 -3.26
C GLN A 32 -32.15 10.24 -2.75
N TYR A 33 -31.58 9.18 -3.33
CA TYR A 33 -30.25 8.69 -3.02
C TYR A 33 -29.37 8.78 -4.28
N ASN A 34 -28.09 9.09 -4.07
CA ASN A 34 -27.05 8.89 -5.07
C ASN A 34 -26.31 7.60 -4.73
N ASP A 35 -26.21 6.72 -5.69
CA ASP A 35 -25.44 5.49 -5.56
C ASP A 35 -23.98 5.77 -5.89
N ILE A 36 -23.08 5.45 -4.95
CA ILE A 36 -21.62 5.52 -5.14
C ILE A 36 -21.09 4.10 -5.19
N ASN A 37 -20.59 3.71 -6.36
CA ASN A 37 -19.95 2.44 -6.58
C ASN A 37 -18.52 2.50 -6.02
N ALA A 38 -18.30 1.97 -4.82
CA ALA A 38 -16.99 1.96 -4.19
C ALA A 38 -16.13 0.76 -4.61
N VAL A 39 -16.77 -0.36 -4.98
CA VAL A 39 -16.13 -1.54 -5.56
C VAL A 39 -17.09 -2.11 -6.60
N SER A 40 -16.58 -2.44 -7.79
CA SER A 40 -17.35 -2.91 -8.93
C SER A 40 -16.68 -4.15 -9.52
N ASP A 41 -17.39 -5.26 -9.51
CA ASP A 41 -17.04 -6.54 -10.13
C ASP A 41 -15.60 -7.00 -9.85
N LEU A 42 -15.16 -6.85 -8.58
CA LEU A 42 -13.82 -7.25 -8.17
C LEU A 42 -13.76 -8.76 -8.00
N SER A 43 -12.93 -9.42 -8.82
CA SER A 43 -12.57 -10.83 -8.67
C SER A 43 -11.06 -10.95 -8.47
N LEU A 44 -10.64 -11.67 -7.40
CA LEU A 44 -9.25 -11.76 -6.96
C LEU A 44 -8.99 -13.09 -6.27
N TYR A 45 -7.85 -13.68 -6.54
CA TYR A 45 -7.35 -14.87 -5.87
C TYR A 45 -5.95 -14.62 -5.32
N ILE A 46 -5.73 -14.83 -4.01
CA ILE A 46 -4.43 -14.71 -3.35
C ILE A 46 -4.06 -16.07 -2.75
N LYS A 47 -2.87 -16.54 -3.08
CA LYS A 47 -2.35 -17.80 -2.56
C LYS A 47 -1.91 -17.66 -1.10
N LYS A 48 -1.82 -18.79 -0.41
CA LYS A 48 -1.26 -18.84 0.94
C LYS A 48 0.20 -18.40 0.93
N GLY A 49 0.62 -17.64 1.94
CA GLY A 49 1.99 -17.15 2.07
C GLY A 49 2.38 -16.00 1.12
N GLU A 50 1.50 -15.53 0.22
CA GLU A 50 1.80 -14.37 -0.61
C GLU A 50 1.77 -13.07 0.19
N ILE A 51 2.68 -12.14 -0.13
CA ILE A 51 2.57 -10.72 0.23
C ILE A 51 2.11 -9.97 -1.02
N VAL A 52 0.91 -9.41 -0.96
CA VAL A 52 0.29 -8.71 -2.09
C VAL A 52 0.11 -7.24 -1.77
N GLY A 53 0.66 -6.37 -2.62
CA GLY A 53 0.40 -4.94 -2.61
C GLY A 53 -0.95 -4.62 -3.25
N TYR A 54 -1.87 -4.03 -2.51
CA TYR A 54 -3.18 -3.62 -3.00
C TYR A 54 -3.21 -2.10 -3.15
N ILE A 55 -2.97 -1.60 -4.37
CA ILE A 55 -2.60 -0.22 -4.67
C ILE A 55 -3.73 0.49 -5.41
N GLY A 56 -3.88 1.78 -5.17
CA GLY A 56 -4.89 2.60 -5.86
C GLY A 56 -4.84 4.05 -5.37
N THR A 57 -5.47 4.96 -6.11
CA THR A 57 -5.64 6.36 -5.66
C THR A 57 -6.51 6.46 -4.41
N ASN A 58 -6.54 7.63 -3.79
CA ASN A 58 -7.51 7.93 -2.75
C ASN A 58 -8.93 7.82 -3.33
N GLY A 59 -9.81 7.11 -2.63
CA GLY A 59 -11.15 6.83 -3.12
C GLY A 59 -11.27 5.67 -4.13
N ALA A 60 -10.17 4.99 -4.51
CA ALA A 60 -10.20 3.85 -5.43
C ALA A 60 -10.93 2.60 -4.90
N GLY A 61 -11.30 2.56 -3.61
CA GLY A 61 -11.98 1.42 -3.00
C GLY A 61 -11.11 0.53 -2.11
N LYS A 62 -9.80 0.85 -1.89
CA LYS A 62 -8.86 0.04 -1.10
C LYS A 62 -9.38 -0.32 0.29
N SER A 63 -9.58 0.67 1.14
CA SER A 63 -10.05 0.44 2.51
C SER A 63 -11.47 -0.13 2.57
N THR A 64 -12.31 0.12 1.56
CA THR A 64 -13.62 -0.53 1.44
C THR A 64 -13.46 -2.04 1.22
N THR A 65 -12.57 -2.44 0.33
CA THR A 65 -12.27 -3.85 0.06
C THR A 65 -11.65 -4.52 1.28
N ILE A 66 -10.66 -3.89 1.94
CA ILE A 66 -10.09 -4.40 3.20
C ILE A 66 -11.17 -4.59 4.27
N LYS A 67 -12.06 -3.60 4.46
CA LYS A 67 -13.16 -3.72 5.43
C LYS A 67 -14.14 -4.86 5.10
N MET A 68 -14.35 -5.15 3.82
CA MET A 68 -15.16 -6.31 3.42
C MET A 68 -14.41 -7.62 3.67
N MET A 69 -13.13 -7.72 3.32
CA MET A 69 -12.30 -8.89 3.61
C MET A 69 -12.17 -9.16 5.12
N THR A 70 -12.08 -8.12 5.95
CA THR A 70 -11.99 -8.27 7.42
C THR A 70 -13.35 -8.51 8.12
N GLY A 71 -14.44 -8.59 7.35
CA GLY A 71 -15.78 -8.81 7.89
C GLY A 71 -16.36 -7.62 8.68
N ILE A 72 -15.83 -6.40 8.48
CA ILE A 72 -16.34 -5.17 9.08
C ILE A 72 -17.49 -4.60 8.24
N LEU A 73 -17.46 -4.79 6.93
CA LEU A 73 -18.39 -4.21 5.98
C LEU A 73 -18.96 -5.28 5.06
N ASN A 74 -20.28 -5.44 5.05
CA ASN A 74 -20.96 -6.36 4.14
C ASN A 74 -20.87 -5.89 2.67
N PRO A 75 -20.55 -6.78 1.73
CA PRO A 75 -20.68 -6.49 0.30
C PRO A 75 -22.15 -6.25 -0.07
N THR A 76 -22.39 -5.56 -1.18
CA THR A 76 -23.72 -5.42 -1.78
C THR A 76 -24.09 -6.67 -2.56
N SER A 77 -23.10 -7.25 -3.27
CA SER A 77 -23.22 -8.54 -3.96
C SER A 77 -21.83 -9.15 -4.16
N GLY A 78 -21.80 -10.39 -4.64
CA GLY A 78 -20.58 -11.19 -4.77
C GLY A 78 -20.24 -11.95 -3.50
N SER A 79 -19.07 -12.57 -3.46
CA SER A 79 -18.65 -13.39 -2.32
C SER A 79 -17.18 -13.20 -1.98
N ILE A 80 -16.86 -13.41 -0.70
CA ILE A 80 -15.49 -13.44 -0.16
C ILE A 80 -15.33 -14.72 0.65
N ARG A 81 -14.22 -15.42 0.41
CA ARG A 81 -13.76 -16.52 1.26
C ARG A 81 -12.30 -16.31 1.62
N VAL A 82 -11.99 -16.45 2.90
CA VAL A 82 -10.61 -16.38 3.43
C VAL A 82 -10.35 -17.66 4.20
N ASN A 83 -9.38 -18.44 3.78
CA ASN A 83 -9.13 -19.79 4.29
C ASN A 83 -10.39 -20.68 4.30
N GLY A 84 -11.23 -20.55 3.27
CA GLY A 84 -12.50 -21.28 3.16
C GLY A 84 -13.65 -20.70 4.01
N MET A 85 -13.40 -19.76 4.92
CA MET A 85 -14.39 -19.11 5.77
C MET A 85 -15.00 -17.88 5.11
N ASP A 86 -16.29 -17.68 5.34
CA ASP A 86 -16.98 -16.42 5.00
C ASP A 86 -16.77 -15.42 6.16
N PRO A 87 -16.22 -14.23 5.92
CA PRO A 87 -15.91 -13.26 6.98
C PRO A 87 -17.11 -12.85 7.86
N PHE A 88 -18.33 -13.02 7.37
CA PHE A 88 -19.54 -12.66 8.08
C PHE A 88 -20.22 -13.86 8.74
N LYS A 89 -20.39 -14.95 7.98
CA LYS A 89 -21.07 -16.14 8.48
C LYS A 89 -20.25 -16.87 9.54
N ASP A 90 -18.93 -16.93 9.34
CA ASP A 90 -18.00 -17.65 10.22
C ASP A 90 -17.26 -16.73 11.19
N ARG A 91 -17.80 -15.53 11.49
CA ARG A 91 -17.10 -14.42 12.14
C ARG A 91 -16.33 -14.82 13.39
N SER A 92 -16.93 -15.58 14.29
CA SER A 92 -16.28 -15.98 15.57
C SER A 92 -14.99 -16.80 15.39
N LYS A 93 -14.98 -17.66 14.36
CA LYS A 93 -13.79 -18.44 13.98
C LYS A 93 -12.81 -17.61 13.14
N TYR A 94 -13.39 -16.85 12.21
CA TYR A 94 -12.64 -16.05 11.24
C TYR A 94 -11.72 -15.02 11.91
N VAL A 95 -12.21 -14.28 12.91
CA VAL A 95 -11.41 -13.23 13.58
C VAL A 95 -10.20 -13.78 14.33
N LYS A 96 -10.20 -15.08 14.71
CA LYS A 96 -9.05 -15.73 15.34
C LYS A 96 -7.94 -16.07 14.33
N ASP A 97 -8.25 -16.15 13.04
CA ASP A 97 -7.32 -16.48 11.96
C ASP A 97 -6.70 -15.24 11.28
N ILE A 98 -7.18 -14.03 11.61
CA ILE A 98 -6.73 -12.81 10.97
C ILE A 98 -6.10 -11.82 11.94
N GLY A 99 -5.05 -11.12 11.46
CA GLY A 99 -4.52 -9.91 12.07
C GLY A 99 -4.90 -8.70 11.21
N VAL A 100 -5.17 -7.56 11.84
CA VAL A 100 -5.54 -6.34 11.10
C VAL A 100 -4.84 -5.15 11.71
N ILE A 101 -4.21 -4.33 10.87
CA ILE A 101 -3.70 -3.01 11.26
C ILE A 101 -4.39 -1.98 10.38
N PHE A 102 -5.13 -1.06 11.02
CA PHE A 102 -5.65 0.14 10.38
C PHE A 102 -4.83 1.33 10.88
N GLY A 103 -4.16 2.06 10.00
CA GLY A 103 -3.20 3.10 10.36
C GLY A 103 -3.70 4.17 11.34
N GLN A 104 -5.02 4.36 11.44
CA GLN A 104 -5.62 5.35 12.35
C GLN A 104 -6.34 4.75 13.57
N LYS A 105 -6.41 3.42 13.69
CA LYS A 105 -7.11 2.74 14.79
C LYS A 105 -6.14 1.87 15.56
N SER A 106 -6.29 1.87 16.90
CA SER A 106 -5.47 1.06 17.79
C SER A 106 -6.23 -0.16 18.27
N GLN A 107 -5.53 -1.30 18.34
CA GLN A 107 -5.98 -2.51 19.04
C GLN A 107 -5.55 -2.48 20.51
N LEU A 108 -4.58 -1.65 20.84
CA LEU A 108 -4.05 -1.48 22.19
C LEU A 108 -4.97 -0.59 23.02
N PHE A 109 -5.06 -0.87 24.30
CA PHE A 109 -5.88 -0.14 25.23
C PHE A 109 -5.17 1.10 25.74
N TRP A 110 -5.77 2.27 25.56
CA TRP A 110 -5.16 3.59 25.65
C TRP A 110 -4.50 3.90 27.01
N ASP A 111 -5.17 3.54 28.12
CA ASP A 111 -4.75 3.95 29.47
C ASP A 111 -3.90 2.93 30.22
N ILE A 112 -3.67 1.74 29.68
CA ILE A 112 -2.89 0.68 30.33
C ILE A 112 -1.54 0.48 29.62
N PRO A 113 -0.55 -0.13 30.32
CA PRO A 113 0.72 -0.49 29.73
C PRO A 113 0.58 -1.41 28.51
N VAL A 114 1.53 -1.32 27.59
CA VAL A 114 1.57 -2.17 26.36
C VAL A 114 1.49 -3.65 26.76
N ILE A 115 2.28 -4.08 27.76
CA ILE A 115 2.31 -5.48 28.19
C ILE A 115 0.93 -5.96 28.65
N GLU A 116 0.16 -5.11 29.35
CA GLU A 116 -1.19 -5.47 29.83
C GLU A 116 -2.18 -5.56 28.65
N SER A 117 -2.04 -4.67 27.66
CA SER A 117 -2.82 -4.79 26.40
C SER A 117 -2.52 -6.11 25.70
N LEU A 118 -1.25 -6.52 25.60
CA LEU A 118 -0.86 -7.80 24.98
C LEU A 118 -1.37 -9.01 25.79
N LYS A 119 -1.34 -8.96 27.12
CA LYS A 119 -1.93 -10.00 27.98
C LYS A 119 -3.45 -10.13 27.82
N LEU A 120 -4.15 -9.01 27.63
CA LEU A 120 -5.59 -9.04 27.33
C LEU A 120 -5.86 -9.67 25.96
N LEU A 121 -5.10 -9.28 24.93
CA LEU A 121 -5.20 -9.88 23.60
C LEU A 121 -4.87 -11.37 23.62
N LYS A 122 -3.86 -11.79 24.39
CA LYS A 122 -3.58 -13.22 24.64
C LYS A 122 -4.82 -13.98 25.11
N LYS A 123 -5.57 -13.42 26.08
CA LYS A 123 -6.80 -14.03 26.60
C LYS A 123 -7.93 -14.02 25.57
N ILE A 124 -8.10 -12.93 24.81
CA ILE A 124 -9.13 -12.79 23.76
C ILE A 124 -8.93 -13.83 22.65
N TYR A 125 -7.68 -14.08 22.27
CA TYR A 125 -7.32 -15.00 21.19
C TYR A 125 -6.99 -16.43 21.68
N ASP A 126 -7.13 -16.72 22.97
CA ASP A 126 -6.81 -18.02 23.59
C ASP A 126 -5.38 -18.50 23.31
N VAL A 127 -4.39 -17.57 23.34
CA VAL A 127 -2.98 -17.90 23.09
C VAL A 127 -2.39 -18.60 24.31
N PRO A 128 -1.80 -19.81 24.17
CA PRO A 128 -1.15 -20.52 25.28
C PRO A 128 0.00 -19.68 25.88
N GLN A 129 0.25 -19.84 27.20
CA GLN A 129 1.27 -19.07 27.89
C GLN A 129 2.65 -19.22 27.23
N LYS A 130 3.06 -20.45 26.95
CA LYS A 130 4.34 -20.74 26.28
C LYS A 130 4.50 -19.98 24.95
N ASP A 131 3.47 -20.04 24.10
CA ASP A 131 3.49 -19.37 22.80
C ASP A 131 3.53 -17.85 22.94
N PHE A 132 2.83 -17.32 23.95
CA PHE A 132 2.85 -15.89 24.27
C PHE A 132 4.26 -15.43 24.66
N ASP A 133 4.91 -16.15 25.58
CA ASP A 133 6.24 -15.80 26.08
C ASP A 133 7.29 -15.86 24.95
N GLU A 134 7.26 -16.93 24.15
CA GLU A 134 8.16 -17.10 23.01
C GLU A 134 7.96 -16.00 21.95
N ARG A 135 6.70 -15.65 21.64
CA ARG A 135 6.40 -14.60 20.67
C ARG A 135 6.71 -13.22 21.21
N LEU A 136 6.40 -12.96 22.48
CA LEU A 136 6.73 -11.68 23.12
C LEU A 136 8.24 -11.43 23.09
N GLN A 137 9.05 -12.42 23.45
CA GLN A 137 10.49 -12.30 23.37
C GLN A 137 10.96 -12.00 21.93
N TYR A 138 10.47 -12.79 20.96
CA TYR A 138 10.84 -12.59 19.56
C TYR A 138 10.42 -11.20 19.03
N PHE A 139 9.23 -10.70 19.44
CA PHE A 139 8.76 -9.37 19.02
C PHE A 139 9.52 -8.26 19.74
N SER A 140 9.91 -8.46 21.01
CA SER A 140 10.75 -7.53 21.75
C SER A 140 12.07 -7.32 21.05
N ASP A 141 12.75 -8.39 20.66
CA ASP A 141 14.02 -8.32 19.92
C ASP A 141 13.85 -7.65 18.53
N ALA A 142 12.79 -8.02 17.80
CA ALA A 142 12.59 -7.56 16.43
C ALA A 142 12.08 -6.12 16.33
N LEU A 143 11.24 -5.70 17.29
CA LEU A 143 10.54 -4.41 17.30
C LEU A 143 11.01 -3.49 18.44
N LYS A 144 12.01 -3.89 19.25
CA LYS A 144 12.53 -3.17 20.41
C LYS A 144 11.40 -2.78 21.39
N LEU A 145 10.58 -3.75 21.80
CA LEU A 145 9.44 -3.50 22.66
C LEU A 145 9.82 -3.26 24.12
N ASP A 146 10.96 -3.80 24.59
CA ASP A 146 11.41 -3.70 25.99
C ASP A 146 11.41 -2.28 26.50
N GLU A 147 11.74 -1.32 25.64
CA GLU A 147 11.75 0.12 25.94
C GLU A 147 10.36 0.68 26.29
N ILE A 148 9.28 0.00 25.84
CA ILE A 148 7.91 0.54 25.88
C ILE A 148 6.89 -0.38 26.56
N LEU A 149 7.25 -1.63 26.88
CA LEU A 149 6.31 -2.61 27.45
C LEU A 149 5.56 -2.11 28.68
N ASN A 150 6.25 -1.38 29.56
CA ASN A 150 5.69 -0.89 30.81
C ASN A 150 5.10 0.53 30.70
N GLN A 151 5.12 1.14 29.51
CA GLN A 151 4.54 2.46 29.28
C GLN A 151 3.07 2.35 28.85
N SER A 152 2.23 3.27 29.33
CA SER A 152 0.84 3.38 28.88
C SER A 152 0.80 3.77 27.41
N VAL A 153 -0.12 3.17 26.64
CA VAL A 153 -0.22 3.38 25.19
C VAL A 153 -0.36 4.86 24.80
N ARG A 154 -1.04 5.66 25.64
CA ARG A 154 -1.20 7.11 25.45
C ARG A 154 0.10 7.92 25.50
N GLN A 155 1.15 7.37 26.11
CA GLN A 155 2.45 8.04 26.26
C GLN A 155 3.42 7.75 25.10
N LEU A 156 3.05 6.80 24.24
CA LEU A 156 3.90 6.36 23.15
C LEU A 156 3.92 7.37 22.00
N SER A 157 5.09 7.56 21.40
CA SER A 157 5.19 8.19 20.09
C SER A 157 4.47 7.34 19.03
N LEU A 158 4.16 7.93 17.86
CA LEU A 158 3.51 7.20 16.76
C LEU A 158 4.30 5.96 16.35
N GLY A 159 5.63 6.07 16.23
CA GLY A 159 6.51 4.95 15.88
C GLY A 159 6.53 3.86 16.95
N GLN A 160 6.60 4.24 18.23
CA GLN A 160 6.52 3.29 19.36
C GLN A 160 5.18 2.57 19.38
N LYS A 161 4.08 3.32 19.23
CA LYS A 161 2.73 2.76 19.16
C LYS A 161 2.61 1.77 18.01
N MET A 162 3.11 2.12 16.81
CA MET A 162 3.03 1.23 15.67
C MET A 162 3.83 -0.06 15.87
N ARG A 163 5.01 -0.02 16.49
CA ARG A 163 5.76 -1.23 16.86
C ARG A 163 4.92 -2.16 17.76
N ALA A 164 4.26 -1.61 18.77
CA ALA A 164 3.37 -2.38 19.65
C ALA A 164 2.11 -2.89 18.93
N GLU A 165 1.53 -2.13 17.99
CA GLU A 165 0.42 -2.57 17.13
C GLU A 165 0.79 -3.77 16.25
N PHE A 166 2.00 -3.77 15.68
CA PHE A 166 2.48 -4.93 14.93
C PHE A 166 2.61 -6.17 15.82
N ALA A 167 3.17 -6.02 17.03
CA ALA A 167 3.22 -7.13 17.98
C ALA A 167 1.81 -7.65 18.33
N ALA A 168 0.86 -6.76 18.57
CA ALA A 168 -0.52 -7.12 18.87
C ALA A 168 -1.19 -7.88 17.70
N ALA A 169 -1.02 -7.39 16.46
CA ALA A 169 -1.64 -7.98 15.28
C ALA A 169 -1.09 -9.38 14.93
N PHE A 170 0.15 -9.69 15.32
CA PHE A 170 0.78 -10.99 15.06
C PHE A 170 0.80 -11.93 16.28
N LEU A 171 0.33 -11.48 17.46
CA LEU A 171 0.43 -12.20 18.73
C LEU A 171 -0.19 -13.60 18.68
N HIS A 172 -1.33 -13.71 18.05
CA HIS A 172 -2.11 -14.97 17.96
C HIS A 172 -1.74 -15.83 16.76
N ASN A 173 -0.63 -15.50 16.04
CA ASN A 173 -0.15 -16.20 14.85
C ASN A 173 -1.22 -16.32 13.75
N PRO A 174 -1.72 -15.19 13.25
CA PRO A 174 -2.77 -15.18 12.24
C PRO A 174 -2.30 -15.80 10.92
N LYS A 175 -3.19 -16.47 10.21
CA LYS A 175 -2.94 -17.02 8.87
C LYS A 175 -2.94 -15.93 7.80
N VAL A 176 -3.70 -14.86 8.02
CA VAL A 176 -3.80 -13.71 7.11
C VAL A 176 -3.67 -12.42 7.90
N VAL A 177 -2.89 -11.47 7.38
CA VAL A 177 -2.77 -10.12 7.97
C VAL A 177 -3.13 -9.07 6.93
N PHE A 178 -4.00 -8.16 7.33
CA PHE A 178 -4.39 -6.99 6.55
C PHE A 178 -3.73 -5.75 7.13
N LEU A 179 -2.94 -5.07 6.31
CA LEU A 179 -2.20 -3.87 6.66
C LEU A 179 -2.74 -2.69 5.84
N ASP A 180 -3.57 -1.85 6.44
CA ASP A 180 -4.16 -0.68 5.77
C ASP A 180 -3.40 0.58 6.18
N GLU A 181 -2.48 1.05 5.31
CA GLU A 181 -1.63 2.23 5.50
C GLU A 181 -0.76 2.17 6.79
N PRO A 182 -0.04 1.06 7.06
CA PRO A 182 0.57 0.81 8.36
C PRO A 182 1.80 1.69 8.66
N THR A 183 2.39 2.32 7.65
CA THR A 183 3.66 3.07 7.79
C THR A 183 3.49 4.58 7.63
N ILE A 184 2.22 5.05 7.51
CA ILE A 184 1.94 6.48 7.32
C ILE A 184 2.43 7.31 8.53
N GLY A 185 3.17 8.39 8.25
CA GLY A 185 3.67 9.31 9.28
C GLY A 185 4.85 8.79 10.11
N LEU A 186 5.41 7.61 9.77
CA LEU A 186 6.57 7.05 10.45
C LEU A 186 7.88 7.54 9.82
N ASP A 187 8.92 7.65 10.64
CA ASP A 187 10.28 7.90 10.16
C ASP A 187 10.88 6.70 9.41
N VAL A 188 11.95 6.94 8.66
CA VAL A 188 12.60 5.96 7.78
C VAL A 188 13.10 4.72 8.55
N ASN A 189 13.64 4.91 9.77
CA ASN A 189 14.18 3.81 10.57
C ASN A 189 13.08 2.88 11.08
N ILE A 190 11.97 3.45 11.57
CA ILE A 190 10.81 2.67 12.01
C ILE A 190 10.18 1.93 10.83
N LYS A 191 10.01 2.59 9.67
CA LYS A 191 9.53 1.94 8.45
C LYS A 191 10.39 0.73 8.07
N TYR A 192 11.72 0.89 8.09
CA TYR A 192 12.64 -0.20 7.79
C TYR A 192 12.51 -1.37 8.78
N GLN A 193 12.42 -1.08 10.08
CA GLN A 193 12.19 -2.10 11.12
C GLN A 193 10.89 -2.88 10.87
N ILE A 194 9.79 -2.17 10.60
CA ILE A 194 8.49 -2.78 10.34
C ILE A 194 8.54 -3.65 9.08
N ARG A 195 9.10 -3.16 7.97
CA ARG A 195 9.28 -3.95 6.74
C ARG A 195 10.03 -5.26 7.02
N LYS A 196 11.15 -5.17 7.73
CA LYS A 196 11.96 -6.34 8.11
C LYS A 196 11.18 -7.32 8.98
N PHE A 197 10.40 -6.81 9.94
CA PHE A 197 9.54 -7.64 10.79
C PHE A 197 8.45 -8.34 9.96
N VAL A 198 7.71 -7.62 9.13
CA VAL A 198 6.64 -8.17 8.28
C VAL A 198 7.18 -9.28 7.37
N LYS A 199 8.34 -9.05 6.72
CA LYS A 199 9.00 -10.04 5.86
C LYS A 199 9.40 -11.30 6.64
N LYS A 200 9.96 -11.14 7.85
CA LYS A 200 10.31 -12.26 8.73
C LYS A 200 9.09 -13.06 9.17
N MET A 201 7.98 -12.36 9.51
CA MET A 201 6.73 -13.03 9.91
C MET A 201 6.14 -13.86 8.76
N ASN A 202 6.13 -13.32 7.55
CA ASN A 202 5.71 -14.06 6.37
C ASN A 202 6.57 -15.30 6.14
N MET A 203 7.90 -15.16 6.14
CA MET A 203 8.84 -16.28 5.89
C MET A 203 8.78 -17.36 6.99
N LYS A 204 8.62 -16.97 8.27
CA LYS A 204 8.66 -17.91 9.40
C LYS A 204 7.35 -18.67 9.59
N PHE A 205 6.21 -18.01 9.35
CA PHE A 205 4.88 -18.54 9.68
C PHE A 205 3.98 -18.76 8.46
N ASP A 206 4.50 -18.53 7.24
CA ASP A 206 3.74 -18.63 5.99
C ASP A 206 2.45 -17.79 6.00
N THR A 207 2.51 -16.64 6.70
CA THR A 207 1.39 -15.71 6.84
C THR A 207 1.13 -15.01 5.53
N THR A 208 -0.11 -15.06 5.03
CA THR A 208 -0.55 -14.29 3.85
C THR A 208 -0.76 -12.83 4.25
N ILE A 209 -0.23 -11.88 3.48
CA ILE A 209 -0.29 -10.46 3.84
C ILE A 209 -0.86 -9.65 2.68
N ILE A 210 -1.85 -8.83 2.98
CA ILE A 210 -2.39 -7.83 2.09
C ILE A 210 -2.01 -6.45 2.63
N LEU A 211 -1.27 -5.70 1.81
CA LEU A 211 -0.74 -4.39 2.18
C LEU A 211 -1.35 -3.31 1.29
N THR A 212 -2.03 -2.33 1.89
CA THR A 212 -2.29 -1.06 1.21
C THR A 212 -1.30 -0.01 1.72
N THR A 213 -0.73 0.75 0.83
CA THR A 213 0.17 1.83 1.18
C THR A 213 0.28 2.84 0.04
N HIS A 214 0.61 4.08 0.38
CA HIS A 214 1.05 5.11 -0.56
C HIS A 214 2.59 5.18 -0.64
N ASP A 215 3.29 4.50 0.26
CA ASP A 215 4.75 4.40 0.25
C ASP A 215 5.18 3.24 -0.66
N LEU A 216 5.66 3.59 -1.84
CA LEU A 216 6.06 2.58 -2.84
C LEU A 216 7.28 1.79 -2.45
N GLN A 217 8.12 2.31 -1.55
CA GLN A 217 9.24 1.55 -0.99
C GLN A 217 8.74 0.36 -0.16
N ASP A 218 7.55 0.47 0.48
CA ASP A 218 6.93 -0.67 1.16
C ASP A 218 6.57 -1.77 0.15
N ILE A 219 6.03 -1.37 -1.00
CA ILE A 219 5.66 -2.30 -2.08
C ILE A 219 6.90 -2.98 -2.67
N GLU A 220 7.92 -2.20 -3.02
CA GLU A 220 9.16 -2.73 -3.59
C GLU A 220 9.90 -3.67 -2.64
N TYR A 221 9.88 -3.37 -1.34
CA TYR A 221 10.58 -4.18 -0.34
C TYR A 221 9.84 -5.48 0.02
N LEU A 222 8.51 -5.43 0.08
CA LEU A 222 7.68 -6.51 0.62
C LEU A 222 6.98 -7.35 -0.45
N CYS A 223 6.52 -6.73 -1.56
CA CYS A 223 5.58 -7.36 -2.46
C CYS A 223 6.24 -7.86 -3.74
N HIS A 224 5.97 -9.12 -4.11
CA HIS A 224 6.31 -9.65 -5.43
C HIS A 224 5.17 -9.50 -6.43
N ARG A 225 3.95 -9.32 -5.94
CA ARG A 225 2.71 -9.16 -6.73
C ARG A 225 1.96 -7.95 -6.26
N VAL A 226 1.36 -7.24 -7.20
CA VAL A 226 0.51 -6.10 -6.93
C VAL A 226 -0.82 -6.22 -7.66
N VAL A 227 -1.86 -5.72 -7.00
CA VAL A 227 -3.20 -5.51 -7.56
C VAL A 227 -3.43 -4.01 -7.58
N ILE A 228 -3.62 -3.45 -8.77
CA ILE A 228 -3.88 -2.01 -8.95
C ILE A 228 -5.36 -1.83 -9.20
N ILE A 229 -5.98 -0.96 -8.39
CA ILE A 229 -7.39 -0.63 -8.52
C ILE A 229 -7.59 0.86 -8.83
N ASN A 230 -8.62 1.16 -9.60
CA ASN A 230 -9.05 2.52 -9.88
C ASN A 230 -10.57 2.58 -9.91
N LYS A 231 -11.17 3.56 -9.23
CA LYS A 231 -12.64 3.79 -9.19
C LYS A 231 -13.43 2.50 -8.93
N GLY A 232 -12.94 1.68 -8.00
CA GLY A 232 -13.58 0.43 -7.60
C GLY A 232 -13.32 -0.78 -8.51
N THR A 233 -12.62 -0.64 -9.64
CA THR A 233 -12.33 -1.71 -10.60
C THR A 233 -10.87 -2.13 -10.55
N LYS A 234 -10.59 -3.41 -10.86
CA LYS A 234 -9.23 -3.94 -10.98
C LYS A 234 -8.64 -3.59 -12.33
N MET A 235 -7.54 -2.83 -12.34
CA MET A 235 -6.81 -2.41 -13.55
C MET A 235 -5.67 -3.35 -13.88
N PHE A 236 -5.02 -3.91 -12.86
CA PHE A 236 -3.88 -4.81 -13.02
C PHE A 236 -3.82 -5.82 -11.87
N ASP A 237 -3.34 -7.01 -12.17
CA ASP A 237 -3.09 -8.07 -11.18
C ASP A 237 -1.95 -8.96 -11.69
N GLY A 238 -0.78 -8.85 -11.10
CA GLY A 238 0.39 -9.58 -11.55
C GLY A 238 1.68 -9.25 -10.81
N PRO A 239 2.81 -9.83 -11.25
CA PRO A 239 4.12 -9.54 -10.69
C PRO A 239 4.46 -8.05 -10.73
N LEU A 240 5.09 -7.54 -9.68
CA LEU A 240 5.50 -6.15 -9.58
C LEU A 240 6.41 -5.71 -10.75
N ARG A 241 7.31 -6.60 -11.18
CA ARG A 241 8.21 -6.36 -12.33
C ARG A 241 7.45 -6.06 -13.63
N ASP A 242 6.27 -6.65 -13.81
CA ASP A 242 5.50 -6.51 -15.05
C ASP A 242 4.83 -5.13 -15.14
N VAL A 243 4.63 -4.45 -14.00
CA VAL A 243 4.14 -3.06 -13.95
C VAL A 243 5.08 -2.12 -14.71
N TYR A 244 6.40 -2.34 -14.58
CA TYR A 244 7.41 -1.53 -15.29
C TYR A 244 7.39 -1.73 -16.81
N GLY A 245 6.93 -2.89 -17.29
CA GLY A 245 6.89 -3.22 -18.72
C GLY A 245 5.57 -2.90 -19.41
N LEU A 246 4.45 -2.95 -18.67
CA LEU A 246 3.10 -2.78 -19.24
C LEU A 246 2.69 -1.32 -19.46
N PHE A 247 3.24 -0.43 -18.68
CA PHE A 247 2.93 0.99 -18.77
C PHE A 247 4.16 1.69 -19.31
N ASP A 248 4.06 2.32 -20.47
CA ASP A 248 5.10 3.07 -21.16
C ASP A 248 6.10 3.70 -20.17
N SER A 249 7.02 2.87 -19.67
CA SER A 249 7.97 3.30 -18.65
C SER A 249 8.93 4.29 -19.31
N LYS A 250 8.84 5.53 -18.86
CA LYS A 250 9.79 6.56 -19.28
C LYS A 250 11.11 6.29 -18.58
N LYS A 251 12.20 6.44 -19.30
CA LYS A 251 13.53 6.59 -18.70
C LYS A 251 13.95 8.04 -18.78
N THR A 252 14.75 8.44 -17.81
CA THR A 252 15.31 9.77 -17.75
C THR A 252 16.81 9.66 -17.62
N VAL A 253 17.54 10.27 -18.56
CA VAL A 253 18.99 10.49 -18.47
C VAL A 253 19.19 11.92 -18.03
N ILE A 254 19.85 12.12 -16.89
CA ILE A 254 20.23 13.42 -16.36
C ILE A 254 21.70 13.62 -16.69
N VAL A 255 22.02 14.70 -17.39
CA VAL A 255 23.36 15.03 -17.85
C VAL A 255 23.77 16.38 -17.30
N THR A 256 24.95 16.44 -16.65
CA THR A 256 25.56 17.69 -16.22
C THR A 256 26.64 18.07 -17.21
N HIS A 257 26.57 19.30 -17.75
CA HIS A 257 27.45 19.79 -18.78
C HIS A 257 27.77 21.29 -18.58
N ASP A 258 28.62 21.87 -19.43
CA ASP A 258 28.90 23.31 -19.41
C ASP A 258 27.65 24.10 -19.83
N GLU A 259 27.24 25.08 -19.02
CA GLU A 259 26.09 25.99 -19.30
C GLU A 259 26.15 26.70 -20.65
N ARG A 260 27.36 26.92 -21.17
CA ARG A 260 27.59 27.64 -22.43
C ARG A 260 27.40 26.76 -23.66
N LYS A 261 27.34 25.44 -23.49
CA LYS A 261 27.23 24.47 -24.58
C LYS A 261 25.91 23.70 -24.46
N PRO A 262 24.89 24.02 -25.29
CA PRO A 262 23.64 23.27 -25.28
C PRO A 262 23.88 21.81 -25.68
N ILE A 263 23.14 20.88 -25.07
CA ILE A 263 23.22 19.45 -25.39
C ILE A 263 22.82 19.22 -26.85
N LYS A 264 23.70 18.51 -27.57
CA LYS A 264 23.46 18.06 -28.95
C LYS A 264 23.03 16.60 -28.92
N LEU A 265 21.90 16.31 -29.54
CA LEU A 265 21.38 14.94 -29.75
C LEU A 265 21.66 14.53 -31.22
N GLY A 266 21.92 13.23 -31.40
CA GLY A 266 21.88 12.63 -32.74
C GLY A 266 20.49 12.78 -33.38
N ASN A 267 20.43 12.94 -34.69
CA ASN A 267 19.19 13.19 -35.43
C ASN A 267 18.14 12.10 -35.22
N GLU A 268 18.57 10.86 -34.96
CA GLU A 268 17.70 9.72 -34.70
C GLU A 268 16.87 9.83 -33.38
N PHE A 269 17.30 10.67 -32.43
CA PHE A 269 16.63 10.87 -31.16
C PHE A 269 15.75 12.12 -31.08
N PHE A 270 15.76 12.98 -32.09
CA PHE A 270 15.17 14.33 -32.03
C PHE A 270 13.68 14.36 -31.73
N ASN A 271 12.90 13.37 -32.20
CA ASN A 271 11.46 13.28 -31.95
C ASN A 271 11.09 12.27 -30.85
N LEU A 272 12.09 11.55 -30.31
CA LEU A 272 11.87 10.46 -29.35
C LEU A 272 12.24 10.84 -27.92
N VAL A 273 13.05 11.92 -27.77
CA VAL A 273 13.59 12.35 -26.48
C VAL A 273 13.14 13.79 -26.19
N ASN A 274 12.47 13.96 -25.05
CA ASN A 274 12.13 15.29 -24.54
C ASN A 274 13.27 15.82 -23.68
N ILE A 275 13.76 17.04 -23.97
CA ILE A 275 14.85 17.70 -23.23
C ILE A 275 14.28 18.83 -22.40
N GLU A 276 14.52 18.77 -21.09
CA GLU A 276 14.26 19.86 -20.15
C GLU A 276 15.58 20.33 -19.54
N GLN A 277 15.86 21.63 -19.60
CA GLN A 277 17.04 22.24 -18.98
C GLN A 277 16.68 22.77 -17.58
N THR A 278 17.58 22.54 -16.62
CA THR A 278 17.43 22.97 -15.24
C THR A 278 18.75 23.53 -14.70
N ASN A 279 18.73 24.26 -13.59
CA ASN A 279 19.90 24.83 -12.91
C ASN A 279 20.75 25.73 -13.81
N GLY A 280 20.17 26.78 -14.44
CA GLY A 280 20.92 27.73 -15.23
C GLY A 280 21.51 27.13 -16.50
N ASN A 281 20.91 26.08 -17.08
CA ASN A 281 21.35 25.34 -18.26
C ASN A 281 22.56 24.40 -18.06
N SER A 282 23.07 24.21 -16.83
CA SER A 282 24.16 23.25 -16.56
C SER A 282 23.71 21.80 -16.42
N THR A 283 22.40 21.55 -16.31
CA THR A 283 21.83 20.21 -16.19
C THR A 283 20.71 20.04 -17.21
N SER A 284 20.82 19.03 -18.05
CA SER A 284 19.79 18.62 -19.01
C SER A 284 19.16 17.30 -18.61
N LYS A 285 17.84 17.25 -18.61
CA LYS A 285 17.03 16.08 -18.29
C LYS A 285 16.40 15.56 -19.57
N LEU A 286 16.84 14.40 -20.02
CA LEU A 286 16.41 13.74 -21.26
C LEU A 286 15.43 12.63 -20.90
N THR A 287 14.16 12.77 -21.28
CA THR A 287 13.10 11.80 -20.97
C THR A 287 12.59 11.15 -22.24
N PHE A 288 12.51 9.82 -22.27
CA PHE A 288 12.10 9.03 -23.43
C PHE A 288 11.36 7.76 -23.01
N LEU A 289 10.63 7.15 -23.95
CA LEU A 289 9.98 5.86 -23.76
C LEU A 289 11.00 4.73 -23.95
N ASN A 290 11.11 3.84 -22.95
CA ASN A 290 12.10 2.75 -22.96
C ASN A 290 11.94 1.78 -24.15
N ARG A 291 10.74 1.68 -24.73
CA ARG A 291 10.46 0.86 -25.91
C ARG A 291 10.91 1.48 -27.23
N GLU A 292 11.08 2.82 -27.26
CA GLU A 292 11.38 3.58 -28.49
C GLU A 292 12.87 3.92 -28.61
N VAL A 293 13.55 4.04 -27.47
CA VAL A 293 14.95 4.44 -27.40
C VAL A 293 15.76 3.46 -26.59
N GLU A 294 16.78 2.88 -27.20
CA GLU A 294 17.78 2.07 -26.52
C GLU A 294 18.71 2.96 -25.71
N THR A 295 18.68 2.81 -24.39
CA THR A 295 19.42 3.67 -23.45
C THR A 295 20.91 3.73 -23.75
N ALA A 296 21.52 2.59 -24.11
CA ALA A 296 22.95 2.52 -24.42
C ALA A 296 23.32 3.36 -25.66
N LYS A 297 22.49 3.30 -26.71
CA LYS A 297 22.71 4.11 -27.93
C LYS A 297 22.57 5.59 -27.65
N LEU A 298 21.57 5.99 -26.87
CA LEU A 298 21.41 7.39 -26.46
C LEU A 298 22.62 7.89 -25.65
N ILE A 299 23.11 7.11 -24.71
CA ILE A 299 24.28 7.46 -23.88
C ILE A 299 25.53 7.60 -24.77
N ASN A 300 25.78 6.66 -25.66
CA ASN A 300 26.93 6.75 -26.57
C ASN A 300 26.86 8.02 -27.46
N SER A 301 25.69 8.30 -28.05
CA SER A 301 25.50 9.52 -28.84
C SER A 301 25.70 10.80 -28.03
N LEU A 302 25.29 10.81 -26.76
CA LEU A 302 25.51 11.94 -25.85
C LEU A 302 27.00 12.14 -25.55
N LEU A 303 27.77 11.08 -25.30
CA LEU A 303 29.19 11.14 -24.98
C LEU A 303 30.04 11.50 -26.19
N GLU A 304 29.64 11.07 -27.39
CA GLU A 304 30.33 11.41 -28.64
C GLU A 304 30.16 12.89 -29.06
N ASN A 305 28.99 13.48 -28.76
CA ASN A 305 28.63 14.81 -29.28
C ASN A 305 28.74 15.93 -28.24
N ASN A 306 29.01 15.61 -26.96
CA ASN A 306 29.02 16.59 -25.89
C ASN A 306 30.12 16.35 -24.87
N GLU A 307 30.62 17.41 -24.26
CA GLU A 307 31.46 17.32 -23.06
C GLU A 307 30.58 17.18 -21.82
N ILE A 308 30.53 15.96 -21.26
CA ILE A 308 29.67 15.62 -20.14
C ILE A 308 30.50 15.48 -18.86
N ASN A 309 30.11 16.20 -17.81
CA ASN A 309 30.76 16.15 -16.50
C ASN A 309 30.22 14.98 -15.63
N ASP A 310 28.91 14.75 -15.70
CA ASP A 310 28.25 13.65 -14.97
C ASP A 310 27.01 13.17 -15.72
N LEU A 311 26.70 11.87 -15.57
CA LEU A 311 25.55 11.24 -16.20
C LEU A 311 24.88 10.26 -15.22
N THR A 312 23.59 10.46 -15.00
CA THR A 312 22.77 9.57 -14.19
C THR A 312 21.58 9.05 -14.98
N VAL A 313 21.35 7.74 -14.97
CA VAL A 313 20.17 7.11 -15.56
C VAL A 313 19.15 6.80 -14.47
N LYS A 314 17.94 7.32 -14.62
CA LYS A 314 16.81 7.02 -13.71
C LYS A 314 15.71 6.30 -14.48
N ASN A 315 15.24 5.20 -13.94
CA ASN A 315 14.00 4.58 -14.38
C ASN A 315 12.81 5.34 -13.78
N SER A 316 11.68 5.32 -14.47
CA SER A 316 10.42 5.78 -13.84
C SER A 316 10.21 5.07 -12.53
N THR A 317 9.83 5.82 -11.51
CA THR A 317 9.40 5.24 -10.25
C THR A 317 8.05 4.56 -10.44
N ILE A 318 7.74 3.56 -9.60
CA ILE A 318 6.39 2.94 -9.60
C ILE A 318 5.31 4.01 -9.42
N GLU A 319 5.60 5.10 -8.69
CA GLU A 319 4.68 6.21 -8.48
C GLU A 319 4.32 6.94 -9.78
N GLU A 320 5.33 7.23 -10.60
CA GLU A 320 5.12 7.86 -11.91
C GLU A 320 4.34 6.94 -12.85
N ILE A 321 4.63 5.64 -12.82
CA ILE A 321 3.90 4.64 -13.61
C ILE A 321 2.45 4.55 -13.14
N ILE A 322 2.21 4.43 -11.85
CA ILE A 322 0.86 4.35 -11.28
C ILE A 322 0.09 5.64 -11.59
N ARG A 323 0.71 6.82 -11.49
CA ARG A 323 0.07 8.08 -11.90
C ARG A 323 -0.35 8.05 -13.37
N SER A 324 0.48 7.50 -14.26
CA SER A 324 0.14 7.41 -15.69
C SER A 324 -1.07 6.50 -15.98
N ILE A 325 -1.27 5.46 -15.14
CA ILE A 325 -2.45 4.57 -15.22
C ILE A 325 -3.75 5.33 -14.88
N TYR A 326 -3.66 6.31 -13.99
CA TYR A 326 -4.85 7.04 -13.53
C TYR A 326 -5.24 8.24 -14.40
N VAL A 327 -4.35 8.69 -15.27
CA VAL A 327 -4.59 9.81 -16.20
C VAL A 327 -5.25 9.32 -17.50
N ARG A 328 -5.15 8.04 -17.78
CA ARG A 328 -5.88 7.37 -18.89
C ARG A 328 -7.30 6.97 -18.42
#